data_52c35ce620db7310257c5ba9a536a843
#
_entry.id   52c35ce620db7310257c5ba9a536a843
#
_cell.length_a   1.000
_cell.length_b   1.000
_cell.length_c   1.000
_cell.angle_alpha   90.00
_cell.angle_beta   90.00
_cell.angle_gamma   90.00
#
_symmetry.space_group_name_H-M   'P 1'
#
loop_
_entity.id
_entity.type
_entity.pdbx_description
1 polymer ?
#
loop_
_entity_poly.entity_id
_entity_poly.type
_entity_poly.pdbx_seq_one_letter_code
_entity_poly.pdbx_strand_id
1 'polypeptide(L)'
;MGKKVLVFLLLLSFIGWTKAQQKELQNGTEQSKQLQVFGRNIFASRNLSFEPNLNIPTPENYRLGPGDEVIIDVWGTSENTVRETISPEGSIMVENIGPIYLSGMNMEEAERYLRHEFSKIYAAISGESAHIKVTLGKIRSIMVNVMGEVEVPGTYRLSAFASVFHALYRAGGVNRIGSLRTIQVVRSGMKVADVDVYEYIMKGKLTDDIRLSEGDVVLVSPYENLVGISGKVKRPMIYEMKHGESLATLIGYTGGFTEMLIGIRFVWCVVAEGRSKYIMWTNRITITLF
;
A
#
# COMPACT_ATOMS: atom_id res chain seq x y z
N MET A 1 -36.46 -69.82 6.38
CA MET A 1 -35.21 -69.04 6.75
C MET A 1 -34.85 -67.96 5.76
N GLY A 2 -35.18 -67.99 4.50
CA GLY A 2 -34.75 -67.00 3.50
C GLY A 2 -35.29 -65.56 3.60
N LYS A 3 -36.54 -65.38 4.07
CA LYS A 3 -37.12 -63.99 4.16
C LYS A 3 -36.48 -63.07 5.21
N LYS A 4 -35.99 -63.62 6.33
CA LYS A 4 -35.34 -62.82 7.38
C LYS A 4 -33.93 -62.38 7.01
N VAL A 5 -33.22 -63.15 6.21
CA VAL A 5 -31.87 -62.80 5.72
C VAL A 5 -31.92 -61.68 4.66
N LEU A 6 -32.96 -61.70 3.80
CA LEU A 6 -33.15 -60.66 2.77
C LEU A 6 -33.46 -59.28 3.37
N VAL A 7 -34.25 -59.22 4.44
CA VAL A 7 -34.57 -57.96 5.14
C VAL A 7 -33.32 -57.39 5.87
N PHE A 8 -32.46 -58.28 6.39
CA PHE A 8 -31.22 -57.86 7.05
C PHE A 8 -30.18 -57.31 6.06
N LEU A 9 -30.09 -57.88 4.87
CA LEU A 9 -29.20 -57.37 3.79
C LEU A 9 -29.70 -56.03 3.25
N LEU A 10 -31.03 -55.81 3.13
CA LEU A 10 -31.59 -54.50 2.72
C LEU A 10 -31.37 -53.41 3.78
N LEU A 11 -31.46 -53.75 5.07
CA LEU A 11 -31.16 -52.79 6.17
C LEU A 11 -29.68 -52.42 6.22
N LEU A 12 -28.77 -53.36 5.97
CA LEU A 12 -27.33 -53.07 5.92
C LEU A 12 -26.95 -52.18 4.72
N SER A 13 -27.61 -52.32 3.57
CA SER A 13 -27.38 -51.46 2.41
C SER A 13 -27.93 -50.04 2.62
N PHE A 14 -29.02 -49.90 3.37
CA PHE A 14 -29.56 -48.57 3.72
C PHE A 14 -28.66 -47.82 4.73
N ILE A 15 -28.09 -48.52 5.71
CA ILE A 15 -27.13 -47.95 6.68
C ILE A 15 -25.80 -47.54 5.99
N GLY A 16 -25.38 -48.31 4.98
CA GLY A 16 -24.19 -47.95 4.17
C GLY A 16 -24.42 -46.69 3.34
N TRP A 17 -25.63 -46.53 2.78
CA TRP A 17 -25.96 -45.35 1.95
C TRP A 17 -26.10 -44.08 2.77
N THR A 18 -26.71 -44.14 3.95
CA THR A 18 -26.81 -42.99 4.86
C THR A 18 -25.42 -42.53 5.37
N LYS A 19 -24.48 -43.46 5.64
CA LYS A 19 -23.11 -43.12 6.03
C LYS A 19 -22.29 -42.50 4.89
N ALA A 20 -22.50 -42.96 3.64
CA ALA A 20 -21.86 -42.37 2.46
C ALA A 20 -22.38 -40.95 2.20
N GLN A 21 -23.68 -40.72 2.30
CA GLN A 21 -24.27 -39.38 2.18
C GLN A 21 -23.86 -38.42 3.30
N GLN A 22 -23.76 -38.93 4.56
CA GLN A 22 -23.23 -38.12 5.66
C GLN A 22 -21.74 -37.76 5.47
N LYS A 23 -20.94 -38.65 4.88
CA LYS A 23 -19.52 -38.38 4.60
C LYS A 23 -19.33 -37.36 3.48
N GLU A 24 -20.22 -37.39 2.46
CA GLU A 24 -20.25 -36.35 1.42
C GLU A 24 -20.70 -34.98 1.97
N LEU A 25 -21.71 -34.95 2.86
CA LEU A 25 -22.11 -33.73 3.55
C LEU A 25 -21.02 -33.18 4.48
N GLN A 26 -20.32 -34.05 5.20
CA GLN A 26 -19.19 -33.63 6.05
C GLN A 26 -17.97 -33.13 5.24
N ASN A 27 -17.65 -33.80 4.14
CA ASN A 27 -16.59 -33.33 3.23
C ASN A 27 -16.96 -32.01 2.51
N GLY A 28 -18.25 -31.73 2.30
CA GLY A 28 -18.74 -30.45 1.80
C GLY A 28 -18.66 -29.32 2.82
N THR A 29 -18.68 -29.64 4.12
CA THR A 29 -18.65 -28.65 5.21
C THR A 29 -17.21 -28.33 5.67
N GLU A 30 -16.23 -29.20 5.42
CA GLU A 30 -14.83 -29.00 5.80
C GLU A 30 -14.04 -28.09 4.82
N GLN A 31 -14.62 -27.70 3.69
CA GLN A 31 -13.95 -26.82 2.71
C GLN A 31 -14.53 -25.41 2.63
N SER A 32 -15.25 -24.92 3.62
CA SER A 32 -15.40 -23.47 3.78
C SER A 32 -14.11 -22.90 4.40
N LYS A 33 -12.97 -23.07 3.73
CA LYS A 33 -11.78 -22.27 3.99
C LYS A 33 -12.26 -20.82 3.92
N GLN A 34 -12.37 -20.18 5.06
CA GLN A 34 -12.90 -18.83 5.17
C GLN A 34 -12.07 -17.95 4.23
N LEU A 35 -12.68 -17.47 3.15
CA LEU A 35 -11.99 -16.68 2.14
C LEU A 35 -11.41 -15.45 2.83
N GLN A 36 -10.15 -15.17 2.57
CA GLN A 36 -9.49 -13.97 3.06
C GLN A 36 -9.74 -12.80 2.11
N VAL A 37 -9.77 -11.59 2.65
CA VAL A 37 -9.85 -10.38 1.85
C VAL A 37 -8.48 -10.11 1.23
N PHE A 38 -8.46 -9.95 -0.09
CA PHE A 38 -7.24 -9.72 -0.86
C PHE A 38 -6.52 -8.44 -0.40
N GLY A 39 -5.20 -8.53 -0.26
CA GLY A 39 -4.33 -7.40 0.04
C GLY A 39 -4.25 -6.99 1.51
N ARG A 40 -5.18 -7.39 2.38
CA ARG A 40 -5.18 -6.94 3.80
C ARG A 40 -3.94 -7.36 4.57
N ASN A 41 -3.38 -8.49 4.26
CA ASN A 41 -2.18 -9.00 4.93
C ASN A 41 -0.87 -8.34 4.47
N ILE A 42 -0.90 -7.47 3.48
CA ILE A 42 0.32 -6.81 2.97
C ILE A 42 1.03 -6.00 4.07
N PHE A 43 0.27 -5.38 4.97
CA PHE A 43 0.80 -4.60 6.10
C PHE A 43 1.03 -5.45 7.37
N ALA A 44 0.47 -6.66 7.44
CA ALA A 44 0.58 -7.54 8.59
C ALA A 44 1.86 -8.39 8.60
N SER A 45 2.56 -8.47 7.48
CA SER A 45 3.78 -9.27 7.36
C SER A 45 4.95 -8.59 8.07
N ARG A 46 5.41 -9.19 9.16
CA ARG A 46 6.60 -8.73 9.90
C ARG A 46 7.91 -8.83 9.10
N ASN A 47 7.90 -9.54 7.99
CA ASN A 47 9.06 -9.73 7.12
C ASN A 47 9.14 -8.70 5.97
N LEU A 48 8.10 -7.90 5.77
CA LEU A 48 8.09 -6.82 4.81
C LEU A 48 8.32 -5.51 5.58
N SER A 49 9.49 -4.92 5.40
CA SER A 49 9.78 -3.59 5.91
C SER A 49 9.41 -2.57 4.84
N PHE A 50 8.48 -1.69 5.16
CA PHE A 50 8.24 -0.46 4.39
C PHE A 50 8.99 0.72 5.03
N GLU A 51 10.08 0.45 5.74
CA GLU A 51 10.93 1.53 6.23
C GLU A 51 11.62 2.20 5.05
N PRO A 52 11.63 3.56 5.01
CA PRO A 52 12.31 4.27 3.94
C PRO A 52 13.79 3.89 3.94
N ASN A 53 14.29 3.45 2.81
CA ASN A 53 15.72 3.24 2.66
C ASN A 53 16.41 4.62 2.64
N LEU A 54 17.13 4.93 3.71
CA LEU A 54 17.85 6.20 3.85
C LEU A 54 19.16 6.24 3.03
N ASN A 55 19.57 5.09 2.48
CA ASN A 55 20.79 4.95 1.67
C ASN A 55 20.49 4.97 0.15
N ILE A 56 19.38 5.60 -0.25
CA ILE A 56 19.07 5.82 -1.67
C ILE A 56 19.53 7.20 -2.10
N PRO A 57 19.85 7.40 -3.38
CA PRO A 57 20.10 8.73 -3.92
C PRO A 57 18.94 9.67 -3.59
N THR A 58 19.27 10.90 -3.20
CA THR A 58 18.24 11.91 -2.93
C THR A 58 17.39 12.10 -4.18
N PRO A 59 16.08 11.94 -4.10
CA PRO A 59 15.23 12.10 -5.25
C PRO A 59 15.26 13.53 -5.79
N GLU A 60 15.23 13.69 -7.10
CA GLU A 60 15.33 15.00 -7.79
C GLU A 60 14.28 16.02 -7.33
N ASN A 61 13.07 15.52 -7.00
CA ASN A 61 11.95 16.35 -6.53
C ASN A 61 11.95 16.60 -5.02
N TYR A 62 12.98 16.14 -4.27
CA TYR A 62 13.07 16.39 -2.83
C TYR A 62 13.35 17.87 -2.57
N ARG A 63 12.54 18.48 -1.71
CA ARG A 63 12.74 19.87 -1.30
C ARG A 63 13.28 19.92 0.11
N LEU A 64 14.40 20.60 0.24
CA LEU A 64 15.06 20.89 1.52
C LEU A 64 14.11 21.66 2.45
N GLY A 65 14.23 21.42 3.75
CA GLY A 65 13.45 22.11 4.75
C GLY A 65 14.06 22.03 6.14
N PRO A 66 13.46 22.72 7.11
CA PRO A 66 13.92 22.75 8.49
C PRO A 66 14.14 21.35 9.06
N GLY A 67 15.31 21.11 9.66
CA GLY A 67 15.73 19.83 10.23
C GLY A 67 16.49 18.90 9.28
N ASP A 68 16.58 19.20 7.98
CA ASP A 68 17.49 18.50 7.07
C ASP A 68 18.93 18.91 7.33
N GLU A 69 19.84 17.94 7.31
CA GLU A 69 21.29 18.19 7.35
C GLU A 69 21.82 18.29 5.92
N VAL A 70 22.54 19.35 5.63
CA VAL A 70 23.22 19.58 4.35
C VAL A 70 24.72 19.46 4.57
N ILE A 71 25.37 18.67 3.73
CA ILE A 71 26.82 18.47 3.70
C ILE A 71 27.34 19.17 2.46
N ILE A 72 28.24 20.10 2.65
CA ILE A 72 28.86 20.90 1.60
C ILE A 72 30.35 20.55 1.57
N ASP A 73 30.75 19.81 0.56
CA ASP A 73 32.13 19.43 0.34
C ASP A 73 32.75 20.38 -0.68
N VAL A 74 33.87 21.01 -0.28
CA VAL A 74 34.69 21.83 -1.14
C VAL A 74 36.03 21.13 -1.31
N TRP A 75 36.50 20.96 -2.55
CA TRP A 75 37.81 20.34 -2.83
C TRP A 75 38.53 21.03 -4.00
N GLY A 76 39.84 20.78 -4.09
CA GLY A 76 40.74 21.39 -5.06
C GLY A 76 41.87 22.10 -4.33
N THR A 77 42.09 23.39 -4.59
CA THR A 77 43.10 24.20 -3.89
C THR A 77 42.75 24.48 -2.42
N SER A 78 41.53 24.28 -2.02
CA SER A 78 41.05 24.33 -0.64
C SER A 78 40.19 23.11 -0.36
N GLU A 79 40.44 22.44 0.77
CA GLU A 79 39.61 21.31 1.21
C GLU A 79 38.86 21.74 2.47
N ASN A 80 37.52 21.63 2.42
CA ASN A 80 36.66 21.92 3.57
C ASN A 80 35.37 21.15 3.44
N THR A 81 34.86 20.61 4.54
CA THR A 81 33.53 20.00 4.63
C THR A 81 32.72 20.71 5.69
N VAL A 82 31.63 21.33 5.29
CA VAL A 82 30.68 22.00 6.16
C VAL A 82 29.45 21.10 6.32
N ARG A 83 29.04 20.85 7.57
CA ARG A 83 27.85 20.07 7.92
C ARG A 83 26.93 20.95 8.75
N GLU A 84 25.80 21.31 8.20
CA GLU A 84 24.84 22.19 8.84
C GLU A 84 23.43 21.67 8.76
N THR A 85 22.66 21.90 9.82
CA THR A 85 21.24 21.58 9.85
C THR A 85 20.43 22.83 9.52
N ILE A 86 19.46 22.70 8.61
CA ILE A 86 18.58 23.80 8.24
C ILE A 86 17.75 24.19 9.47
N SER A 87 17.85 25.45 9.85
CA SER A 87 17.14 26.04 10.98
C SER A 87 15.62 26.11 10.73
N PRO A 88 14.78 26.36 11.75
CA PRO A 88 13.36 26.61 11.57
C PRO A 88 13.05 27.77 10.62
N GLU A 89 13.94 28.74 10.51
CA GLU A 89 13.84 29.88 9.59
C GLU A 89 14.18 29.50 8.13
N GLY A 90 14.63 28.26 7.91
CA GLY A 90 14.94 27.75 6.57
C GLY A 90 16.36 28.03 6.08
N SER A 91 17.28 28.46 6.97
CA SER A 91 18.65 28.80 6.65
C SER A 91 19.68 27.88 7.33
N ILE A 92 20.86 27.78 6.76
CA ILE A 92 22.05 27.27 7.41
C ILE A 92 22.98 28.43 7.77
N MET A 93 23.82 28.26 8.79
CA MET A 93 24.82 29.26 9.17
C MET A 93 26.19 28.80 8.69
N VAL A 94 26.76 29.50 7.73
CA VAL A 94 28.09 29.19 7.19
C VAL A 94 29.10 30.22 7.68
N GLU A 95 30.21 29.74 8.25
CA GLU A 95 31.27 30.58 8.75
C GLU A 95 31.82 31.53 7.66
N ASN A 96 32.04 32.78 8.00
CA ASN A 96 32.50 33.88 7.11
C ASN A 96 31.51 34.26 5.97
N ILE A 97 30.36 33.58 5.81
CA ILE A 97 29.32 33.95 4.83
C ILE A 97 28.07 34.47 5.55
N GLY A 98 27.72 33.83 6.66
CA GLY A 98 26.47 34.13 7.38
C GLY A 98 25.34 33.20 7.02
N PRO A 99 24.07 33.64 7.20
CA PRO A 99 22.91 32.82 6.95
C PRO A 99 22.64 32.64 5.46
N ILE A 100 22.46 31.40 5.02
CA ILE A 100 22.10 31.02 3.63
C ILE A 100 20.76 30.27 3.66
N TYR A 101 19.77 30.79 2.95
CA TYR A 101 18.39 30.22 2.92
C TYR A 101 18.30 29.13 1.88
N LEU A 102 18.00 27.89 2.32
CA LEU A 102 17.92 26.70 1.46
C LEU A 102 16.52 26.04 1.44
N SER A 103 15.64 26.43 2.37
CA SER A 103 14.32 25.83 2.47
C SER A 103 13.49 26.03 1.19
N GLY A 104 12.86 24.95 0.72
CA GLY A 104 12.06 24.93 -0.52
C GLY A 104 12.86 24.63 -1.80
N MET A 105 14.19 24.72 -1.78
CA MET A 105 15.04 24.38 -2.92
C MET A 105 15.18 22.85 -3.07
N ASN A 106 15.31 22.36 -4.29
CA ASN A 106 15.81 21.01 -4.54
C ASN A 106 17.35 20.97 -4.44
N MET A 107 17.92 19.77 -4.50
CA MET A 107 19.38 19.61 -4.31
C MET A 107 20.19 20.34 -5.38
N GLU A 108 19.74 20.35 -6.62
CA GLU A 108 20.42 21.02 -7.74
C GLU A 108 20.36 22.55 -7.61
N GLU A 109 19.19 23.07 -7.23
CA GLU A 109 19.00 24.50 -6.96
C GLU A 109 19.89 24.95 -5.79
N ALA A 110 19.93 24.16 -4.71
CA ALA A 110 20.77 24.44 -3.56
C ALA A 110 22.28 24.42 -3.91
N GLU A 111 22.71 23.42 -4.71
CA GLU A 111 24.13 23.35 -5.14
C GLU A 111 24.53 24.56 -5.97
N ARG A 112 23.69 24.98 -6.93
CA ARG A 112 23.94 26.17 -7.75
C ARG A 112 24.00 27.44 -6.91
N TYR A 113 23.05 27.58 -5.97
CA TYR A 113 23.01 28.76 -5.09
C TYR A 113 24.17 28.79 -4.14
N LEU A 114 24.52 27.69 -3.50
CA LEU A 114 25.68 27.59 -2.61
C LEU A 114 27.00 27.86 -3.35
N ARG A 115 27.16 27.34 -4.57
CA ARG A 115 28.33 27.62 -5.41
C ARG A 115 28.50 29.13 -5.64
N HIS A 116 27.41 29.83 -5.90
CA HIS A 116 27.45 31.29 -6.06
C HIS A 116 27.84 32.01 -4.75
N GLU A 117 27.25 31.63 -3.62
CA GLU A 117 27.55 32.26 -2.33
C GLU A 117 29.01 32.01 -1.90
N PHE A 118 29.49 30.79 -2.03
CA PHE A 118 30.85 30.42 -1.71
C PHE A 118 31.88 31.09 -2.63
N SER A 119 31.57 31.34 -3.91
CA SER A 119 32.44 32.00 -4.86
C SER A 119 32.76 33.47 -4.48
N LYS A 120 31.93 34.11 -3.66
CA LYS A 120 32.16 35.47 -3.16
C LYS A 120 33.34 35.54 -2.19
N ILE A 121 33.63 34.44 -1.49
CA ILE A 121 34.70 34.38 -0.46
C ILE A 121 35.89 33.53 -0.94
N TYR A 122 35.60 32.43 -1.61
CA TYR A 122 36.61 31.51 -2.12
C TYR A 122 36.89 31.80 -3.61
N ALA A 123 37.86 32.66 -3.87
CA ALA A 123 38.24 33.01 -5.25
C ALA A 123 38.61 31.80 -6.12
N ALA A 124 39.08 30.70 -5.51
CA ALA A 124 39.39 29.44 -6.17
C ALA A 124 38.16 28.78 -6.83
N ILE A 125 36.98 28.99 -6.28
CA ILE A 125 35.70 28.44 -6.85
C ILE A 125 35.34 29.23 -8.11
N SER A 126 35.56 30.55 -8.12
CA SER A 126 35.35 31.39 -9.32
C SER A 126 36.32 31.07 -10.44
N GLY A 127 37.57 30.65 -10.08
CA GLY A 127 38.63 30.32 -11.02
C GLY A 127 38.69 28.87 -11.48
N GLU A 128 37.64 28.07 -11.21
CA GLU A 128 37.55 26.63 -11.53
C GLU A 128 38.64 25.74 -10.91
N SER A 129 39.45 26.27 -9.98
CA SER A 129 40.49 25.52 -9.27
C SER A 129 39.99 24.87 -7.97
N ALA A 130 38.73 25.10 -7.57
CA ALA A 130 38.01 24.37 -6.53
C ALA A 130 36.61 24.03 -6.98
N HIS A 131 36.14 22.93 -6.47
CA HIS A 131 34.81 22.39 -6.77
C HIS A 131 33.96 22.32 -5.49
N ILE A 132 32.65 22.42 -5.65
CA ILE A 132 31.69 22.27 -4.58
C ILE A 132 30.67 21.17 -4.92
N LYS A 133 30.37 20.35 -3.95
CA LYS A 133 29.28 19.35 -4.03
C LYS A 133 28.41 19.51 -2.80
N VAL A 134 27.10 19.41 -3.02
CA VAL A 134 26.11 19.46 -1.95
C VAL A 134 25.42 18.12 -1.87
N THR A 135 25.41 17.53 -0.69
CA THR A 135 24.75 16.26 -0.42
C THR A 135 23.81 16.39 0.78
N LEU A 136 22.75 15.60 0.78
CA LEU A 136 21.84 15.50 1.90
C LEU A 136 22.45 14.54 2.92
N GLY A 137 22.61 15.00 4.16
CA GLY A 137 23.05 14.18 5.29
C GLY A 137 21.86 13.49 5.97
N LYS A 138 21.56 13.89 7.19
CA LYS A 138 20.37 13.40 7.89
C LYS A 138 19.11 14.02 7.32
N ILE A 139 18.10 13.18 7.11
CA ILE A 139 16.80 13.60 6.60
C ILE A 139 15.90 13.92 7.80
N ARG A 140 15.17 15.03 7.71
CA ARG A 140 14.22 15.44 8.74
C ARG A 140 13.11 14.40 8.95
N SER A 141 12.57 14.38 10.15
CA SER A 141 11.32 13.68 10.44
C SER A 141 10.13 14.61 10.25
N ILE A 142 9.02 14.03 9.81
CA ILE A 142 7.71 14.69 9.67
C ILE A 142 6.68 14.02 10.56
N MET A 143 5.70 14.79 11.02
CA MET A 143 4.55 14.28 11.75
C MET A 143 3.36 14.14 10.79
N VAL A 144 2.81 12.93 10.70
CA VAL A 144 1.70 12.59 9.81
C VAL A 144 0.57 11.99 10.63
N ASN A 145 -0.65 12.43 10.37
CA ASN A 145 -1.84 11.88 11.02
C ASN A 145 -2.41 10.75 10.16
N VAL A 146 -2.55 9.55 10.73
CA VAL A 146 -3.20 8.43 10.07
C VAL A 146 -4.53 8.19 10.76
N MET A 147 -5.63 8.36 10.03
CA MET A 147 -6.98 8.42 10.57
C MET A 147 -7.95 7.53 9.78
N GLY A 148 -9.15 7.34 10.32
CA GLY A 148 -10.21 6.51 9.74
C GLY A 148 -10.01 5.03 10.06
N GLU A 149 -10.28 4.18 9.09
CA GLU A 149 -10.38 2.72 9.28
C GLU A 149 -9.02 2.02 9.20
N VAL A 150 -8.12 2.34 10.14
CA VAL A 150 -6.81 1.72 10.33
C VAL A 150 -6.75 0.97 11.66
N GLU A 151 -5.78 0.06 11.83
CA GLU A 151 -5.64 -0.71 13.07
C GLU A 151 -5.31 0.19 14.27
N VAL A 152 -4.41 1.15 14.11
CA VAL A 152 -4.04 2.10 15.16
C VAL A 152 -4.06 3.52 14.61
N PRO A 153 -5.18 4.26 14.74
CA PRO A 153 -5.23 5.67 14.38
C PRO A 153 -4.33 6.51 15.29
N GLY A 154 -3.69 7.53 14.71
CA GLY A 154 -2.84 8.42 15.50
C GLY A 154 -1.89 9.27 14.67
N THR A 155 -1.03 10.02 15.36
CA THR A 155 0.04 10.81 14.77
C THR A 155 1.34 10.05 14.79
N TYR A 156 1.99 9.92 13.64
CA TYR A 156 3.20 9.15 13.45
C TYR A 156 4.36 10.03 13.04
N ARG A 157 5.52 9.81 13.66
CA ARG A 157 6.78 10.40 13.21
C ARG A 157 7.38 9.52 12.14
N LEU A 158 7.54 10.07 10.94
CA LEU A 158 8.07 9.40 9.77
C LEU A 158 9.24 10.19 9.18
N SER A 159 10.06 9.55 8.34
CA SER A 159 11.05 10.26 7.53
C SER A 159 10.35 11.12 6.47
N ALA A 160 10.93 12.25 6.07
CA ALA A 160 10.41 13.03 4.95
C ALA A 160 10.47 12.30 3.59
N PHE A 161 11.07 11.10 3.53
CA PHE A 161 11.00 10.20 2.39
C PHE A 161 9.79 9.23 2.45
N ALA A 162 9.02 9.29 3.52
CA ALA A 162 7.90 8.38 3.69
C ALA A 162 6.77 8.68 2.70
N SER A 163 6.13 7.60 2.27
CA SER A 163 4.91 7.61 1.46
C SER A 163 3.71 7.13 2.28
N VAL A 164 2.54 7.09 1.65
CA VAL A 164 1.31 6.57 2.25
C VAL A 164 1.48 5.12 2.73
N PHE A 165 2.21 4.29 1.98
CA PHE A 165 2.48 2.89 2.37
C PHE A 165 3.27 2.80 3.69
N HIS A 166 4.27 3.67 3.87
CA HIS A 166 5.04 3.75 5.13
C HIS A 166 4.15 4.15 6.31
N ALA A 167 3.26 5.13 6.09
CA ALA A 167 2.32 5.58 7.11
C ALA A 167 1.33 4.48 7.51
N LEU A 168 0.73 3.80 6.54
CA LEU A 168 -0.16 2.66 6.77
C LEU A 168 0.56 1.50 7.48
N TYR A 169 1.77 1.16 7.05
CA TYR A 169 2.56 0.12 7.72
C TYR A 169 2.81 0.46 9.19
N ARG A 170 3.17 1.71 9.50
CA ARG A 170 3.37 2.17 10.89
C ARG A 170 2.09 2.14 11.72
N ALA A 171 0.94 2.34 11.08
CA ALA A 171 -0.39 2.26 11.71
C ALA A 171 -0.91 0.81 11.84
N GLY A 172 -0.16 -0.20 11.40
CA GLY A 172 -0.57 -1.60 11.42
C GLY A 172 -1.48 -2.02 10.27
N GLY A 173 -1.64 -1.16 9.26
CA GLY A 173 -2.51 -1.39 8.10
C GLY A 173 -3.95 -0.94 8.31
N VAL A 174 -4.83 -1.37 7.42
CA VAL A 174 -6.27 -1.10 7.50
C VAL A 174 -6.96 -2.12 8.39
N ASN A 175 -7.97 -1.69 9.15
CA ASN A 175 -8.78 -2.55 10.00
C ASN A 175 -9.78 -3.39 9.19
N ARG A 176 -10.68 -4.11 9.87
CA ARG A 176 -11.63 -5.05 9.22
C ARG A 176 -12.60 -4.39 8.25
N ILE A 177 -12.93 -3.12 8.43
CA ILE A 177 -13.85 -2.36 7.58
C ILE A 177 -13.15 -1.33 6.71
N GLY A 178 -11.82 -1.17 6.86
CA GLY A 178 -11.03 -0.23 6.08
C GLY A 178 -10.88 -0.64 4.62
N SER A 179 -10.92 0.36 3.75
CA SER A 179 -10.69 0.21 2.32
C SER A 179 -9.20 0.22 2.00
N LEU A 180 -8.76 -0.70 1.13
CA LEU A 180 -7.45 -0.65 0.49
C LEU A 180 -7.47 0.18 -0.81
N ARG A 181 -8.65 0.65 -1.22
CA ARG A 181 -8.86 1.26 -2.53
C ARG A 181 -9.32 2.71 -2.46
N THR A 182 -9.70 3.17 -1.25
CA THR A 182 -10.19 4.53 -1.00
C THR A 182 -9.41 5.12 0.16
N ILE A 183 -8.15 5.47 -0.11
CA ILE A 183 -7.24 6.11 0.84
C ILE A 183 -6.93 7.50 0.30
N GLN A 184 -7.16 8.51 1.12
CA GLN A 184 -6.97 9.91 0.73
C GLN A 184 -5.81 10.52 1.50
N VAL A 185 -5.08 11.39 0.84
CA VAL A 185 -4.11 12.28 1.49
C VAL A 185 -4.68 13.69 1.47
N VAL A 186 -4.79 14.27 2.66
CA VAL A 186 -5.29 15.63 2.85
C VAL A 186 -4.15 16.49 3.39
N ARG A 187 -3.87 17.60 2.72
CA ARG A 187 -2.86 18.59 3.07
C ARG A 187 -3.51 19.95 3.18
N SER A 188 -3.33 20.62 4.33
CA SER A 188 -3.92 21.94 4.60
C SER A 188 -5.44 21.98 4.30
N GLY A 189 -6.16 20.90 4.64
CA GLY A 189 -7.61 20.79 4.44
C GLY A 189 -8.05 20.45 3.01
N MET A 190 -7.13 20.28 2.07
CA MET A 190 -7.44 19.93 0.68
C MET A 190 -6.96 18.51 0.36
N LYS A 191 -7.78 17.77 -0.37
CA LYS A 191 -7.37 16.45 -0.89
C LYS A 191 -6.31 16.63 -1.97
N VAL A 192 -5.15 16.03 -1.78
CA VAL A 192 -4.00 16.10 -2.71
C VAL A 192 -3.74 14.80 -3.46
N ALA A 193 -4.21 13.66 -2.93
CA ALA A 193 -4.11 12.37 -3.64
C ALA A 193 -5.19 11.39 -3.20
N ASP A 194 -5.53 10.46 -4.10
CA ASP A 194 -6.26 9.22 -3.84
C ASP A 194 -5.33 8.04 -4.10
N VAL A 195 -5.19 7.12 -3.15
CA VAL A 195 -4.31 5.96 -3.25
C VAL A 195 -5.13 4.69 -3.29
N ASP A 196 -4.89 3.87 -4.31
CA ASP A 196 -5.46 2.54 -4.49
C ASP A 196 -4.36 1.48 -4.38
N VAL A 197 -4.35 0.75 -3.26
CA VAL A 197 -3.35 -0.29 -3.00
C VAL A 197 -3.47 -1.46 -3.99
N TYR A 198 -4.64 -1.69 -4.59
CA TYR A 198 -4.81 -2.72 -5.63
C TYR A 198 -4.03 -2.39 -6.90
N GLU A 199 -3.96 -1.11 -7.30
CA GLU A 199 -3.13 -0.69 -8.44
C GLU A 199 -1.64 -1.01 -8.20
N TYR A 200 -1.19 -0.83 -6.96
CA TYR A 200 0.16 -1.21 -6.57
C TYR A 200 0.39 -2.73 -6.59
N ILE A 201 -0.47 -3.49 -5.87
CA ILE A 201 -0.29 -4.95 -5.72
C ILE A 201 -0.42 -5.67 -7.05
N MET A 202 -1.36 -5.26 -7.90
CA MET A 202 -1.69 -5.98 -9.13
C MET A 202 -0.96 -5.48 -10.37
N LYS A 203 -0.61 -4.20 -10.41
CA LYS A 203 -0.05 -3.56 -11.60
C LYS A 203 1.34 -2.95 -11.37
N GLY A 204 1.83 -2.93 -10.12
CA GLY A 204 3.08 -2.27 -9.75
C GLY A 204 3.03 -0.74 -9.91
N LYS A 205 1.84 -0.15 -10.03
CA LYS A 205 1.69 1.29 -10.20
C LYS A 205 1.65 1.99 -8.84
N LEU A 206 2.62 2.87 -8.62
CA LEU A 206 2.70 3.79 -7.49
C LEU A 206 2.30 5.22 -7.91
N THR A 207 1.37 5.36 -8.87
CA THR A 207 1.10 6.61 -9.58
C THR A 207 0.72 7.75 -8.63
N ASP A 208 0.05 7.43 -7.54
CA ASP A 208 -0.45 8.40 -6.56
C ASP A 208 0.21 8.25 -5.18
N ASP A 209 1.32 7.49 -5.10
CA ASP A 209 2.12 7.39 -3.89
C ASP A 209 2.96 8.65 -3.72
N ILE A 210 2.30 9.71 -3.33
CA ILE A 210 2.97 10.98 -3.05
C ILE A 210 3.81 10.88 -1.79
N ARG A 211 4.89 11.65 -1.74
CA ARG A 211 5.62 11.85 -0.49
C ARG A 211 4.79 12.67 0.46
N LEU A 212 4.76 12.18 1.68
CA LEU A 212 4.07 12.85 2.77
C LEU A 212 4.87 14.08 3.23
N SER A 213 4.15 15.07 3.70
CA SER A 213 4.69 16.31 4.25
C SER A 213 4.25 16.50 5.69
N GLU A 214 4.88 17.44 6.38
CA GLU A 214 4.51 17.82 7.75
C GLU A 214 3.02 18.17 7.82
N GLY A 215 2.31 17.55 8.77
CA GLY A 215 0.90 17.81 9.02
C GLY A 215 -0.09 17.13 8.06
N ASP A 216 0.38 16.33 7.11
CA ASP A 216 -0.52 15.56 6.23
C ASP A 216 -1.43 14.63 7.04
N VAL A 217 -2.63 14.42 6.52
CA VAL A 217 -3.59 13.45 7.03
C VAL A 217 -3.80 12.35 6.00
N VAL A 218 -3.44 11.12 6.36
CA VAL A 218 -3.78 9.92 5.60
C VAL A 218 -5.10 9.39 6.14
N LEU A 219 -6.17 9.51 5.36
CA LEU A 219 -7.51 9.12 5.74
C LEU A 219 -7.93 7.85 5.00
N VAL A 220 -8.22 6.80 5.75
CA VAL A 220 -8.74 5.53 5.22
C VAL A 220 -10.26 5.50 5.39
N SER A 221 -10.99 5.40 4.29
CA SER A 221 -12.45 5.27 4.31
C SER A 221 -12.86 3.81 4.52
N PRO A 222 -14.11 3.53 4.95
CA PRO A 222 -14.67 2.18 4.89
C PRO A 222 -14.72 1.67 3.44
N TYR A 223 -14.66 0.34 3.25
CA TYR A 223 -14.89 -0.25 1.93
C TYR A 223 -16.37 -0.10 1.50
N GLU A 224 -16.59 -0.03 0.18
CA GLU A 224 -17.96 0.04 -0.36
C GLU A 224 -18.57 -1.35 -0.51
N ASN A 225 -17.90 -2.23 -1.24
CA ASN A 225 -18.41 -3.56 -1.55
C ASN A 225 -17.31 -4.62 -1.42
N LEU A 226 -17.64 -5.73 -0.75
CA LEU A 226 -16.81 -6.92 -0.74
C LEU A 226 -17.48 -8.02 -1.53
N VAL A 227 -16.75 -8.62 -2.46
CA VAL A 227 -17.23 -9.70 -3.33
C VAL A 227 -16.31 -10.90 -3.22
N GLY A 228 -16.86 -11.99 -2.70
CA GLY A 228 -16.16 -13.27 -2.64
C GLY A 228 -16.27 -14.02 -3.96
N ILE A 229 -15.18 -14.59 -4.42
CA ILE A 229 -15.15 -15.48 -5.58
C ILE A 229 -14.38 -16.75 -5.25
N SER A 230 -14.96 -17.89 -5.54
CA SER A 230 -14.40 -19.22 -5.28
C SER A 230 -14.66 -20.18 -6.45
N GLY A 231 -14.09 -21.37 -6.40
CA GLY A 231 -14.21 -22.38 -7.44
C GLY A 231 -13.02 -22.38 -8.40
N LYS A 232 -13.26 -22.55 -9.70
CA LYS A 232 -12.24 -22.72 -10.74
C LYS A 232 -11.58 -21.40 -11.18
N VAL A 233 -11.18 -20.60 -10.21
CA VAL A 233 -10.38 -19.37 -10.41
C VAL A 233 -8.99 -19.56 -9.80
N LYS A 234 -7.98 -18.88 -10.36
CA LYS A 234 -6.60 -19.05 -9.92
C LYS A 234 -6.36 -18.55 -8.49
N ARG A 235 -7.09 -17.52 -8.06
CA ARG A 235 -6.98 -16.92 -6.73
C ARG A 235 -8.35 -16.72 -6.10
N PRO A 236 -8.93 -17.75 -5.47
CA PRO A 236 -10.21 -17.65 -4.76
C PRO A 236 -10.02 -16.82 -3.47
N MET A 237 -10.62 -15.64 -3.41
CA MET A 237 -10.53 -14.67 -2.29
C MET A 237 -11.79 -13.78 -2.27
N ILE A 238 -11.86 -12.92 -1.26
CA ILE A 238 -12.80 -11.79 -1.21
C ILE A 238 -12.07 -10.56 -1.75
N TYR A 239 -12.67 -9.88 -2.70
CA TYR A 239 -12.13 -8.67 -3.32
C TYR A 239 -12.98 -7.45 -3.00
N GLU A 240 -12.33 -6.34 -2.77
CA GLU A 240 -12.97 -5.04 -2.68
C GLU A 240 -13.25 -4.51 -4.09
N MET A 241 -14.51 -4.22 -4.37
CA MET A 241 -14.98 -3.73 -5.67
C MET A 241 -15.46 -2.29 -5.54
N LYS A 242 -14.98 -1.41 -6.41
CA LYS A 242 -15.47 -0.03 -6.55
C LYS A 242 -16.79 -0.01 -7.32
N HIS A 243 -17.57 1.05 -7.11
CA HIS A 243 -18.78 1.28 -7.88
C HIS A 243 -18.48 1.32 -9.39
N GLY A 244 -19.27 0.59 -10.18
CA GLY A 244 -19.11 0.51 -11.64
C GLY A 244 -18.10 -0.53 -12.13
N GLU A 245 -17.36 -1.19 -11.25
CA GLU A 245 -16.50 -2.30 -11.67
C GLU A 245 -17.30 -3.54 -12.04
N SER A 246 -16.87 -4.21 -13.11
CA SER A 246 -17.58 -5.33 -13.70
C SER A 246 -17.12 -6.70 -13.17
N LEU A 247 -17.89 -7.74 -13.46
CA LEU A 247 -17.48 -9.12 -13.22
C LEU A 247 -16.18 -9.47 -13.97
N ALA A 248 -15.96 -8.92 -15.16
CA ALA A 248 -14.70 -9.11 -15.88
C ALA A 248 -13.50 -8.55 -15.09
N THR A 249 -13.69 -7.40 -14.44
CA THR A 249 -12.69 -6.82 -13.53
C THR A 249 -12.40 -7.76 -12.36
N LEU A 250 -13.46 -8.31 -11.71
CA LEU A 250 -13.31 -9.28 -10.62
C LEU A 250 -12.53 -10.54 -11.06
N ILE A 251 -12.86 -11.09 -12.23
CA ILE A 251 -12.13 -12.22 -12.80
C ILE A 251 -10.67 -11.85 -13.07
N GLY A 252 -10.41 -10.64 -13.57
CA GLY A 252 -9.06 -10.11 -13.72
C GLY A 252 -8.29 -10.11 -12.41
N TYR A 253 -8.90 -9.70 -11.31
CA TYR A 253 -8.29 -9.71 -9.97
C TYR A 253 -7.93 -11.12 -9.49
N THR A 254 -8.70 -12.15 -9.87
CA THR A 254 -8.37 -13.54 -9.55
C THR A 254 -7.20 -14.10 -10.37
N GLY A 255 -6.73 -13.38 -11.39
CA GLY A 255 -5.75 -13.87 -12.36
C GLY A 255 -6.34 -14.78 -13.43
N GLY A 256 -7.69 -14.82 -13.55
CA GLY A 256 -8.41 -15.63 -14.52
C GLY A 256 -8.76 -17.03 -14.01
N PHE A 257 -9.19 -17.87 -14.93
CA PHE A 257 -9.64 -19.24 -14.65
C PHE A 257 -8.46 -20.23 -14.59
N THR A 258 -8.61 -21.32 -13.85
CA THR A 258 -7.65 -22.42 -13.75
C THR A 258 -7.68 -23.35 -14.97
N GLU A 259 -8.84 -23.44 -15.64
CA GLU A 259 -9.08 -24.29 -16.79
C GLU A 259 -9.83 -23.50 -17.87
N MET A 260 -9.72 -23.92 -19.13
CA MET A 260 -10.53 -23.35 -20.21
C MET A 260 -11.99 -23.76 -19.99
N LEU A 261 -12.84 -22.79 -19.65
CA LEU A 261 -14.27 -23.02 -19.46
C LEU A 261 -14.97 -22.94 -20.82
N ILE A 262 -15.34 -24.07 -21.40
CA ILE A 262 -16.15 -24.14 -22.60
C ILE A 262 -17.63 -24.02 -22.19
N GLY A 263 -18.33 -23.01 -22.71
CA GLY A 263 -19.79 -22.85 -22.52
C GLY A 263 -20.18 -22.26 -21.16
N ILE A 264 -19.75 -21.02 -20.88
CA ILE A 264 -20.16 -20.30 -19.68
C ILE A 264 -21.64 -19.88 -19.81
N ARG A 265 -22.52 -20.47 -19.03
CA ARG A 265 -23.89 -19.98 -18.86
C ARG A 265 -24.03 -19.28 -17.51
N PHE A 266 -24.48 -18.03 -17.53
CA PHE A 266 -24.82 -17.28 -16.32
C PHE A 266 -26.19 -17.70 -15.83
N VAL A 267 -26.33 -18.13 -14.59
CA VAL A 267 -27.59 -18.27 -13.91
C VAL A 267 -27.67 -17.23 -12.80
N TRP A 268 -28.60 -16.30 -12.93
CA TRP A 268 -28.90 -15.32 -11.89
C TRP A 268 -29.81 -15.99 -10.87
N CYS A 269 -29.34 -16.25 -9.66
CA CYS A 269 -30.19 -16.55 -8.52
C CYS A 269 -30.29 -15.30 -7.64
N VAL A 270 -31.42 -14.63 -7.69
CA VAL A 270 -31.77 -13.57 -6.75
C VAL A 270 -32.47 -14.23 -5.58
N VAL A 271 -31.80 -14.36 -4.43
CA VAL A 271 -32.47 -14.72 -3.19
C VAL A 271 -33.03 -13.41 -2.61
N ALA A 272 -34.33 -13.23 -2.73
CA ALA A 272 -35.05 -12.15 -2.05
C ALA A 272 -35.12 -12.52 -0.57
N GLU A 273 -34.77 -11.54 0.29
CA GLU A 273 -34.75 -11.54 1.75
C GLU A 273 -33.41 -11.94 2.41
N GLY A 274 -32.68 -10.91 2.82
CA GLY A 274 -31.66 -10.98 3.86
C GLY A 274 -30.24 -11.33 3.42
N ARG A 275 -29.49 -10.36 3.00
CA ARG A 275 -28.01 -10.25 3.16
C ARG A 275 -27.06 -11.11 2.31
N SER A 276 -27.49 -11.83 1.29
CA SER A 276 -26.51 -12.44 0.37
C SER A 276 -27.12 -12.58 -1.02
N LYS A 277 -26.62 -11.81 -1.98
CA LYS A 277 -26.93 -12.07 -3.40
C LYS A 277 -25.91 -13.08 -3.89
N TYR A 278 -26.36 -14.29 -4.16
CA TYR A 278 -25.53 -15.32 -4.78
C TYR A 278 -25.67 -15.25 -6.30
N ILE A 279 -24.57 -15.13 -7.01
CA ILE A 279 -24.51 -15.33 -8.44
C ILE A 279 -23.86 -16.70 -8.65
N MET A 280 -24.67 -17.69 -9.03
CA MET A 280 -24.21 -19.05 -9.26
C MET A 280 -23.91 -19.24 -10.73
N TRP A 281 -22.68 -19.59 -11.06
CA TRP A 281 -22.27 -20.01 -12.39
C TRP A 281 -22.43 -21.54 -12.48
N THR A 282 -23.13 -21.99 -13.49
CA THR A 282 -23.21 -23.45 -13.71
C THR A 282 -21.81 -24.00 -13.94
N ASN A 283 -21.43 -24.88 -13.07
CA ASN A 283 -20.32 -25.80 -13.09
C ASN A 283 -19.02 -25.44 -12.37
N ARG A 284 -18.87 -24.48 -11.48
CA ARG A 284 -17.65 -24.52 -10.62
C ARG A 284 -17.12 -23.14 -10.13
N ILE A 285 -17.91 -22.08 -10.25
CA ILE A 285 -17.55 -20.77 -9.68
C ILE A 285 -18.69 -20.22 -8.85
N THR A 286 -18.40 -19.78 -7.64
CA THR A 286 -19.37 -19.14 -6.74
C THR A 286 -18.94 -17.72 -6.46
N ILE A 287 -19.85 -16.76 -6.59
CA ILE A 287 -19.66 -15.36 -6.27
C ILE A 287 -20.63 -15.00 -5.14
N THR A 288 -20.11 -14.41 -4.09
CA THR A 288 -20.87 -14.00 -2.90
C THR A 288 -20.65 -12.51 -2.64
N LEU A 289 -21.73 -11.77 -2.42
CA LEU A 289 -21.67 -10.38 -1.95
C LEU A 289 -21.78 -10.37 -0.42
N PHE A 290 -20.96 -9.57 0.24
CA PHE A 290 -20.91 -9.42 1.69
C PHE A 290 -21.34 -8.01 2.11
#